data_94b7a07ac79e6eda861935dfebb237d3
#
_entry.id   94b7a07ac79e6eda861935dfebb237d3
#
_cell.length_a   1.000
_cell.length_b   1.000
_cell.length_c   1.000
_cell.angle_alpha   90.00
_cell.angle_beta   90.00
_cell.angle_gamma   90.00
#
_symmetry.space_group_name_H-M   'P 1'
#
loop_
_entity.id
_entity.type
_entity.pdbx_description
1 polymer ?
#
loop_
_entity_poly.entity_id
_entity_poly.type
_entity_poly.pdbx_seq_one_letter_code
_entity_poly.pdbx_strand_id
1 'polypeptide(L)'
;PGMNFDSVCQVMNDIGMDGIMLNAPTPDDYRIAIPIARKHGIEVYAWLWTMNLEHDRDKILAEHPDWFSVNRNGKSLADTTAYVDYYKFLCPALPEVREFIREKIKSYCEVEGLNGIAIDYNRLVDVVLPTTLWPHYGIVQDREYAAWDYGYHPAMLEKFKSRYGYDPREQQDPSADIKWRQFR
;
A
#
# COMPACT_ATOMS: atom_id res chain seq x y z
N PRO A 1 -1.60 20.84 -18.86
CA PRO A 1 -0.28 21.05 -19.41
C PRO A 1 0.72 20.42 -18.46
N GLY A 2 1.38 19.35 -18.90
CA GLY A 2 2.33 18.60 -18.07
C GLY A 2 3.51 19.47 -17.70
N MET A 3 3.95 19.38 -16.46
CA MET A 3 5.16 20.06 -15.99
C MET A 3 6.37 19.43 -16.70
N ASN A 4 7.26 20.26 -17.24
CA ASN A 4 8.49 19.75 -17.84
C ASN A 4 9.42 19.26 -16.73
N PHE A 5 9.71 17.96 -16.68
CA PHE A 5 10.50 17.35 -15.61
C PHE A 5 11.94 17.92 -15.53
N ASP A 6 12.53 18.28 -16.67
CA ASP A 6 13.84 18.94 -16.73
C ASP A 6 13.82 20.28 -15.98
N SER A 7 12.80 21.11 -16.21
CA SER A 7 12.61 22.38 -15.48
C SER A 7 12.35 22.17 -13.99
N VAL A 8 11.65 21.10 -13.62
CA VAL A 8 11.44 20.76 -12.19
C VAL A 8 12.77 20.43 -11.51
N CYS A 9 13.60 19.60 -12.14
CA CYS A 9 14.91 19.23 -11.62
C CYS A 9 15.83 20.45 -11.50
N GLN A 10 15.78 21.38 -12.45
CA GLN A 10 16.53 22.65 -12.35
C GLN A 10 16.09 23.46 -11.10
N VAL A 11 14.78 23.66 -10.92
CA VAL A 11 14.27 24.37 -9.74
C VAL A 11 14.66 23.67 -8.44
N MET A 12 14.58 22.34 -8.40
CA MET A 12 14.99 21.56 -7.23
C MET A 12 16.47 21.81 -6.88
N ASN A 13 17.36 21.76 -7.86
CA ASN A 13 18.77 22.07 -7.67
C ASN A 13 18.98 23.51 -7.19
N ASP A 14 18.29 24.49 -7.80
CA ASP A 14 18.42 25.92 -7.45
C ASP A 14 18.03 26.21 -6.00
N ILE A 15 17.11 25.42 -5.41
CA ILE A 15 16.68 25.54 -4.02
C ILE A 15 17.43 24.61 -3.05
N GLY A 16 18.45 23.88 -3.55
CA GLY A 16 19.30 23.01 -2.74
C GLY A 16 18.70 21.66 -2.38
N MET A 17 17.82 21.11 -3.21
CA MET A 17 17.35 19.71 -3.08
C MET A 17 18.31 18.77 -3.81
N ASP A 18 18.65 17.64 -3.17
CA ASP A 18 19.60 16.67 -3.69
C ASP A 18 18.91 15.45 -4.35
N GLY A 19 17.61 15.23 -4.11
CA GLY A 19 16.92 14.05 -4.61
C GLY A 19 15.41 14.16 -4.59
N ILE A 20 14.78 13.24 -5.31
CA ILE A 20 13.33 13.12 -5.42
C ILE A 20 12.86 11.66 -5.22
N MET A 21 11.81 11.47 -4.43
CA MET A 21 11.02 10.23 -4.43
C MET A 21 9.96 10.36 -5.52
N LEU A 22 10.24 9.77 -6.68
CA LEU A 22 9.36 9.82 -7.85
C LEU A 22 8.37 8.66 -7.81
N ASN A 23 7.08 8.96 -7.94
CA ASN A 23 6.07 7.95 -8.19
C ASN A 23 5.79 7.92 -9.71
N ALA A 24 6.19 6.84 -10.36
CA ALA A 24 5.96 6.62 -11.79
C ALA A 24 5.48 5.18 -12.04
N PRO A 25 4.63 4.96 -13.07
CA PRO A 25 3.93 3.69 -13.27
C PRO A 25 4.83 2.49 -13.54
N THR A 26 5.91 2.69 -14.26
CA THR A 26 6.75 1.58 -14.76
C THR A 26 8.24 1.83 -14.57
N PRO A 27 9.07 0.77 -14.55
CA PRO A 27 10.53 0.91 -14.57
C PRO A 27 11.06 1.72 -15.75
N ASP A 28 10.37 1.71 -16.90
CA ASP A 28 10.79 2.47 -18.10
C ASP A 28 10.66 3.98 -17.88
N ASP A 29 9.67 4.42 -17.13
CA ASP A 29 9.52 5.84 -16.80
C ASP A 29 10.74 6.36 -16.01
N TYR A 30 11.32 5.52 -15.13
CA TYR A 30 12.54 5.87 -14.41
C TYR A 30 13.76 5.89 -15.32
N ARG A 31 13.85 4.97 -16.30
CA ARG A 31 14.93 5.01 -17.31
C ARG A 31 14.94 6.30 -18.11
N ILE A 32 13.77 6.90 -18.30
CA ILE A 32 13.63 8.22 -18.94
C ILE A 32 13.96 9.36 -17.97
N ALA A 33 13.49 9.28 -16.73
CA ALA A 33 13.62 10.35 -15.75
C ALA A 33 15.06 10.50 -15.19
N ILE A 34 15.76 9.40 -14.94
CA ILE A 34 17.09 9.37 -14.31
C ILE A 34 18.12 10.21 -15.10
N PRO A 35 18.28 10.06 -16.42
CA PRO A 35 19.25 10.88 -17.17
C PRO A 35 18.93 12.38 -17.10
N ILE A 36 17.65 12.75 -17.01
CA ILE A 36 17.21 14.15 -16.88
C ILE A 36 17.59 14.69 -15.53
N ALA A 37 17.20 13.99 -14.45
CA ALA A 37 17.50 14.39 -13.08
C ALA A 37 19.01 14.52 -12.81
N ARG A 38 19.78 13.57 -13.33
CA ARG A 38 21.24 13.52 -13.18
C ARG A 38 21.95 14.75 -13.77
N LYS A 39 21.45 15.36 -14.87
CA LYS A 39 21.99 16.60 -15.43
C LYS A 39 21.98 17.75 -14.43
N HIS A 40 21.02 17.73 -13.51
CA HIS A 40 20.83 18.74 -12.47
C HIS A 40 21.36 18.30 -11.11
N GLY A 41 22.08 17.16 -11.02
CA GLY A 41 22.63 16.66 -9.75
C GLY A 41 21.56 16.07 -8.82
N ILE A 42 20.35 15.76 -9.32
CA ILE A 42 19.23 15.22 -8.53
C ILE A 42 19.26 13.69 -8.53
N GLU A 43 19.30 13.10 -7.34
CA GLU A 43 19.11 11.65 -7.13
C GLU A 43 17.65 11.24 -7.33
N VAL A 44 17.42 10.06 -7.90
CA VAL A 44 16.06 9.53 -8.14
C VAL A 44 15.85 8.27 -7.33
N TYR A 45 14.84 8.29 -6.48
CA TYR A 45 14.35 7.15 -5.71
C TYR A 45 12.96 6.76 -6.23
N ALA A 46 12.70 5.46 -6.42
CA ALA A 46 11.37 4.99 -6.78
C ALA A 46 10.46 4.95 -5.55
N TRP A 47 9.38 5.70 -5.55
CA TRP A 47 8.35 5.63 -4.51
C TRP A 47 7.27 4.64 -4.94
N LEU A 48 7.27 3.47 -4.31
CA LEU A 48 6.40 2.36 -4.66
C LEU A 48 5.34 2.11 -3.60
N TRP A 49 4.09 2.10 -4.02
CA TRP A 49 3.01 1.53 -3.23
C TRP A 49 3.06 0.01 -3.37
N THR A 50 3.09 -0.70 -2.23
CA THR A 50 3.25 -2.16 -2.19
C THR A 50 1.94 -2.88 -1.93
N MET A 51 1.47 -2.92 -0.68
CA MET A 51 0.22 -3.61 -0.35
C MET A 51 -1.03 -2.87 -0.83
N ASN A 52 -1.02 -1.54 -0.92
CA ASN A 52 -2.06 -0.78 -1.60
C ASN A 52 -1.73 -0.67 -3.08
N LEU A 53 -2.64 -1.12 -3.93
CA LEU A 53 -2.44 -1.07 -5.38
C LEU A 53 -2.75 0.31 -5.95
N GLU A 54 -1.89 0.79 -6.83
CA GLU A 54 -2.07 2.01 -7.59
C GLU A 54 -2.20 1.69 -9.10
N HIS A 55 -1.10 1.56 -9.79
CA HIS A 55 -1.06 1.40 -11.25
C HIS A 55 -1.54 0.01 -11.71
N ASP A 56 -1.31 -1.04 -10.91
CA ASP A 56 -1.71 -2.42 -11.23
C ASP A 56 -3.14 -2.74 -10.79
N ARG A 57 -3.85 -1.80 -10.16
CA ARG A 57 -5.11 -2.03 -9.46
C ARG A 57 -6.17 -2.72 -10.30
N ASP A 58 -6.48 -2.15 -11.47
CA ASP A 58 -7.60 -2.63 -12.28
C ASP A 58 -7.32 -4.02 -12.88
N LYS A 59 -6.05 -4.27 -13.22
CA LYS A 59 -5.60 -5.60 -13.67
C LYS A 59 -5.76 -6.64 -12.56
N ILE A 60 -5.22 -6.37 -11.38
CA ILE A 60 -5.26 -7.31 -10.26
C ILE A 60 -6.70 -7.52 -9.75
N LEU A 61 -7.55 -6.49 -9.76
CA LEU A 61 -8.97 -6.64 -9.45
C LEU A 61 -9.68 -7.62 -10.41
N ALA A 62 -9.34 -7.57 -11.68
CA ALA A 62 -9.95 -8.45 -12.69
C ALA A 62 -9.41 -9.88 -12.63
N GLU A 63 -8.10 -10.05 -12.41
CA GLU A 63 -7.42 -11.35 -12.49
C GLU A 63 -7.42 -12.10 -11.13
N HIS A 64 -7.33 -11.38 -10.00
CA HIS A 64 -7.12 -11.92 -8.67
C HIS A 64 -7.96 -11.21 -7.59
N PRO A 65 -9.31 -11.20 -7.69
CA PRO A 65 -10.17 -10.56 -6.70
C PRO A 65 -10.04 -11.18 -5.30
N ASP A 66 -9.58 -12.42 -5.21
CA ASP A 66 -9.31 -13.17 -3.99
C ASP A 66 -8.03 -12.75 -3.23
N TRP A 67 -7.19 -11.88 -3.83
CA TRP A 67 -5.98 -11.39 -3.17
C TRP A 67 -6.22 -10.24 -2.20
N PHE A 68 -7.40 -9.62 -2.24
CA PHE A 68 -7.68 -8.39 -1.49
C PHE A 68 -7.97 -8.65 -0.02
N SER A 69 -7.57 -7.71 0.81
CA SER A 69 -7.84 -7.72 2.25
C SER A 69 -9.34 -7.72 2.55
N VAL A 70 -9.72 -8.44 3.59
CA VAL A 70 -11.10 -8.61 4.05
C VAL A 70 -11.25 -7.96 5.42
N ASN A 71 -12.35 -7.22 5.64
CA ASN A 71 -12.65 -6.60 6.91
C ASN A 71 -13.35 -7.57 7.89
N ARG A 72 -13.54 -7.14 9.14
CA ARG A 72 -14.18 -7.93 10.20
C ARG A 72 -15.63 -8.34 9.88
N ASN A 73 -16.32 -7.60 9.01
CA ASN A 73 -17.65 -7.95 8.52
C ASN A 73 -17.63 -8.96 7.35
N GLY A 74 -16.46 -9.48 6.95
CA GLY A 74 -16.29 -10.40 5.83
C GLY A 74 -16.38 -9.75 4.45
N LYS A 75 -16.25 -8.43 4.34
CA LYS A 75 -16.27 -7.72 3.07
C LYS A 75 -14.86 -7.53 2.52
N SER A 76 -14.65 -7.94 1.26
CA SER A 76 -13.39 -7.77 0.55
C SER A 76 -13.24 -6.35 -0.02
N LEU A 77 -12.00 -5.85 -0.05
CA LEU A 77 -11.66 -4.63 -0.80
C LEU A 77 -11.77 -4.81 -2.32
N ALA A 78 -11.91 -6.03 -2.82
CA ALA A 78 -12.25 -6.25 -4.23
C ALA A 78 -13.64 -5.69 -4.55
N ASP A 79 -14.63 -5.93 -3.67
CA ASP A 79 -16.04 -5.62 -3.90
C ASP A 79 -16.48 -4.32 -3.23
N THR A 80 -15.76 -3.87 -2.20
CA THR A 80 -16.13 -2.71 -1.39
C THR A 80 -14.99 -1.70 -1.34
N THR A 81 -15.33 -0.47 -0.94
CA THR A 81 -14.34 0.55 -0.60
C THR A 81 -14.13 0.58 0.91
N ALA A 82 -12.92 0.95 1.34
CA ALA A 82 -12.65 1.34 2.70
C ALA A 82 -13.24 2.74 2.96
N TYR A 83 -12.55 3.61 3.69
CA TYR A 83 -12.98 5.00 3.88
C TYR A 83 -12.45 5.97 2.82
N VAL A 84 -11.61 5.50 1.90
CA VAL A 84 -11.16 6.21 0.69
C VAL A 84 -11.11 5.26 -0.50
N ASP A 85 -11.48 5.75 -1.68
CA ASP A 85 -11.73 4.91 -2.86
C ASP A 85 -10.45 4.26 -3.44
N TYR A 86 -9.29 4.90 -3.24
CA TYR A 86 -8.03 4.38 -3.72
C TYR A 86 -7.40 3.30 -2.83
N TYR A 87 -8.03 2.95 -1.69
CA TYR A 87 -7.55 1.86 -0.83
C TYR A 87 -7.98 0.51 -1.38
N LYS A 88 -7.04 -0.16 -2.03
CA LYS A 88 -7.16 -1.52 -2.57
C LYS A 88 -6.00 -2.37 -2.08
N PHE A 89 -5.98 -2.62 -0.77
CA PHE A 89 -4.92 -3.37 -0.09
C PHE A 89 -5.03 -4.86 -0.33
N LEU A 90 -3.89 -5.48 -0.62
CA LEU A 90 -3.73 -6.92 -0.76
C LEU A 90 -3.58 -7.61 0.61
N CYS A 91 -3.82 -8.93 0.62
CA CYS A 91 -3.63 -9.76 1.81
C CYS A 91 -2.17 -10.25 1.91
N PRO A 92 -1.37 -9.83 2.91
CA PRO A 92 0.03 -10.23 3.05
C PRO A 92 0.22 -11.70 3.42
N ALA A 93 -0.83 -12.40 3.83
CA ALA A 93 -0.76 -13.83 4.17
C ALA A 93 -0.60 -14.73 2.95
N LEU A 94 -1.04 -14.29 1.78
CA LEU A 94 -0.98 -15.05 0.53
C LEU A 94 0.46 -15.10 -0.01
N PRO A 95 1.02 -16.29 -0.27
CA PRO A 95 2.35 -16.42 -0.89
C PRO A 95 2.43 -15.72 -2.25
N GLU A 96 1.37 -15.83 -3.05
CA GLU A 96 1.24 -15.26 -4.39
C GLU A 96 1.33 -13.73 -4.36
N VAL A 97 0.68 -13.10 -3.40
CA VAL A 97 0.77 -11.64 -3.17
C VAL A 97 2.20 -11.24 -2.84
N ARG A 98 2.86 -11.97 -1.94
CA ARG A 98 4.26 -11.66 -1.59
C ARG A 98 5.21 -11.85 -2.78
N GLU A 99 4.96 -12.87 -3.62
CA GLU A 99 5.71 -13.07 -4.86
C GLU A 99 5.49 -11.92 -5.83
N PHE A 100 4.25 -11.54 -6.08
CA PHE A 100 3.90 -10.41 -6.92
C PHE A 100 4.62 -9.11 -6.49
N ILE A 101 4.59 -8.80 -5.18
CA ILE A 101 5.28 -7.61 -4.65
C ILE A 101 6.81 -7.73 -4.80
N ARG A 102 7.38 -8.92 -4.57
CA ARG A 102 8.81 -9.17 -4.73
C ARG A 102 9.27 -8.96 -6.17
N GLU A 103 8.56 -9.55 -7.13
CA GLU A 103 8.89 -9.40 -8.55
C GLU A 103 8.72 -7.94 -9.01
N LYS A 104 7.69 -7.25 -8.51
CA LYS A 104 7.53 -5.82 -8.73
C LYS A 104 8.76 -5.05 -8.23
N ILE A 105 9.15 -5.18 -6.97
CA ILE A 105 10.32 -4.49 -6.40
C ILE A 105 11.60 -4.84 -7.18
N LYS A 106 11.79 -6.12 -7.53
CA LYS A 106 12.94 -6.59 -8.30
C LYS A 106 13.06 -5.87 -9.64
N SER A 107 11.96 -5.69 -10.38
CA SER A 107 11.97 -5.00 -11.66
C SER A 107 12.45 -3.55 -11.57
N TYR A 108 12.20 -2.87 -10.45
CA TYR A 108 12.73 -1.53 -10.19
C TYR A 108 14.20 -1.57 -9.73
N CYS A 109 14.63 -2.60 -9.00
CA CYS A 109 16.05 -2.77 -8.66
C CYS A 109 16.96 -2.97 -9.88
N GLU A 110 16.41 -3.44 -11.01
CA GLU A 110 17.11 -3.63 -12.28
C GLU A 110 17.24 -2.33 -13.10
N VAL A 111 16.69 -1.21 -12.62
CA VAL A 111 16.81 0.09 -13.29
C VAL A 111 18.17 0.70 -12.99
N GLU A 112 19.02 0.79 -14.02
CA GLU A 112 20.35 1.38 -13.89
C GLU A 112 20.28 2.85 -13.50
N GLY A 113 21.04 3.23 -12.47
CA GLY A 113 21.13 4.60 -11.99
C GLY A 113 20.01 5.04 -11.05
N LEU A 114 19.08 4.15 -10.70
CA LEU A 114 18.15 4.36 -9.60
C LEU A 114 18.92 4.36 -8.27
N ASN A 115 18.75 5.39 -7.45
CA ASN A 115 19.48 5.56 -6.20
C ASN A 115 18.91 4.68 -5.06
N GLY A 116 17.62 4.33 -5.14
CA GLY A 116 16.98 3.46 -4.17
C GLY A 116 15.48 3.34 -4.37
N ILE A 117 14.83 2.60 -3.47
CA ILE A 117 13.37 2.38 -3.48
C ILE A 117 12.81 2.79 -2.12
N ALA A 118 11.84 3.69 -2.14
CA ALA A 118 11.01 4.05 -1.00
C ALA A 118 9.74 3.18 -1.02
N ILE A 119 9.65 2.24 -0.10
CA ILE A 119 8.50 1.33 0.04
C ILE A 119 7.43 2.02 0.88
N ASP A 120 6.26 2.26 0.29
CA ASP A 120 5.10 2.80 0.97
C ASP A 120 3.93 1.80 1.01
N TYR A 121 2.95 2.07 1.88
CA TYR A 121 1.79 1.20 2.10
C TYR A 121 2.14 -0.27 2.39
N ASN A 122 3.31 -0.55 2.97
CA ASN A 122 3.69 -1.89 3.41
C ASN A 122 3.04 -2.22 4.77
N ARG A 123 1.73 -2.16 4.80
CA ARG A 123 0.88 -2.29 5.99
C ARG A 123 -0.54 -2.75 5.60
N LEU A 124 -1.39 -2.99 6.59
CA LEU A 124 -2.85 -3.11 6.39
C LEU A 124 -3.51 -1.73 6.34
N VAL A 125 -4.80 -1.71 6.01
CA VAL A 125 -5.63 -0.49 6.09
C VAL A 125 -5.66 0.04 7.52
N ASP A 126 -5.62 1.36 7.68
CA ASP A 126 -5.75 1.97 8.99
C ASP A 126 -7.14 1.73 9.58
N VAL A 127 -7.19 1.30 10.82
CA VAL A 127 -8.46 1.07 11.55
C VAL A 127 -9.01 2.35 12.19
N VAL A 128 -8.15 3.37 12.33
CA VAL A 128 -8.52 4.70 12.83
C VAL A 128 -8.53 5.67 11.66
N LEU A 129 -9.70 6.25 11.42
CA LEU A 129 -9.87 7.23 10.34
C LEU A 129 -9.21 8.56 10.71
N PRO A 130 -8.62 9.25 9.72
CA PRO A 130 -8.26 10.65 9.89
C PRO A 130 -9.44 11.47 10.43
N THR A 131 -9.21 12.30 11.43
CA THR A 131 -10.26 13.10 12.06
C THR A 131 -11.02 14.00 11.08
N THR A 132 -10.37 14.39 9.99
CA THR A 132 -10.96 15.17 8.89
C THR A 132 -12.06 14.42 8.14
N LEU A 133 -12.10 13.09 8.22
CA LEU A 133 -13.13 12.26 7.59
C LEU A 133 -14.32 11.97 8.52
N TRP A 134 -14.19 12.20 9.83
CA TRP A 134 -15.25 11.91 10.79
C TRP A 134 -16.59 12.60 10.46
N PRO A 135 -16.61 13.90 10.09
CA PRO A 135 -17.87 14.56 9.72
C PRO A 135 -18.53 13.93 8.49
N HIS A 136 -17.73 13.43 7.52
CA HIS A 136 -18.23 12.77 6.33
C HIS A 136 -19.00 11.48 6.66
N TYR A 137 -18.56 10.75 7.69
CA TYR A 137 -19.19 9.52 8.15
C TYR A 137 -20.16 9.74 9.33
N GLY A 138 -20.32 10.97 9.82
CA GLY A 138 -21.18 11.29 10.94
C GLY A 138 -20.76 10.62 12.26
N ILE A 139 -19.45 10.44 12.48
CA ILE A 139 -18.91 9.76 13.66
C ILE A 139 -17.92 10.63 14.44
N VAL A 140 -17.75 10.26 15.72
CA VAL A 140 -16.56 10.55 16.52
C VAL A 140 -15.98 9.20 16.87
N GLN A 141 -14.82 8.87 16.32
CA GLN A 141 -14.28 7.51 16.46
C GLN A 141 -13.67 7.30 17.85
N ASP A 142 -14.34 6.50 18.67
CA ASP A 142 -13.93 6.09 20.02
C ASP A 142 -13.47 4.63 20.09
N ARG A 143 -13.62 3.87 19.00
CA ARG A 143 -13.29 2.44 18.89
C ARG A 143 -12.96 2.04 17.46
N GLU A 144 -12.45 0.81 17.29
CA GLU A 144 -12.26 0.20 15.97
C GLU A 144 -13.61 -0.29 15.40
N TYR A 145 -14.01 0.23 14.24
CA TYR A 145 -15.25 -0.18 13.55
C TYR A 145 -14.97 -1.39 12.66
N ALA A 146 -15.84 -2.39 12.72
CA ALA A 146 -15.71 -3.63 11.96
C ALA A 146 -15.62 -3.40 10.42
N ALA A 147 -16.26 -2.34 9.92
CA ALA A 147 -16.23 -1.99 8.50
C ALA A 147 -14.84 -1.56 8.00
N TRP A 148 -13.99 -1.03 8.89
CA TRP A 148 -12.64 -0.54 8.55
C TRP A 148 -11.52 -1.38 9.18
N ASP A 149 -11.87 -2.40 9.96
CA ASP A 149 -10.94 -3.33 10.60
C ASP A 149 -10.62 -4.49 9.64
N TYR A 150 -9.54 -4.32 8.86
CA TYR A 150 -9.07 -5.29 7.88
C TYR A 150 -8.03 -6.26 8.49
N GLY A 151 -7.76 -7.35 7.75
CA GLY A 151 -6.87 -8.43 8.18
C GLY A 151 -7.61 -9.75 8.40
N TYR A 152 -8.92 -9.81 8.11
CA TYR A 152 -9.77 -11.00 8.30
C TYR A 152 -9.91 -11.86 7.04
N HIS A 153 -8.95 -11.76 6.12
CA HIS A 153 -8.88 -12.68 4.98
C HIS A 153 -8.72 -14.13 5.48
N PRO A 154 -9.37 -15.15 4.85
CA PRO A 154 -9.27 -16.55 5.29
C PRO A 154 -7.84 -17.03 5.54
N ALA A 155 -6.90 -16.69 4.65
CA ALA A 155 -5.48 -17.05 4.81
C ALA A 155 -4.83 -16.41 6.05
N MET A 156 -5.23 -15.20 6.46
CA MET A 156 -4.76 -14.57 7.71
C MET A 156 -5.31 -15.30 8.92
N LEU A 157 -6.61 -15.60 8.91
CA LEU A 157 -7.30 -16.32 9.99
C LEU A 157 -6.73 -17.73 10.20
N GLU A 158 -6.49 -18.45 9.11
CA GLU A 158 -5.89 -19.79 9.15
C GLU A 158 -4.48 -19.77 9.74
N LYS A 159 -3.62 -18.84 9.30
CA LYS A 159 -2.27 -18.67 9.87
C LYS A 159 -2.31 -18.33 11.35
N PHE A 160 -3.22 -17.44 11.75
CA PHE A 160 -3.39 -17.10 13.16
C PHE A 160 -3.84 -18.31 13.98
N LYS A 161 -4.89 -19.02 13.51
CA LYS A 161 -5.41 -20.21 14.16
C LYS A 161 -4.37 -21.31 14.28
N SER A 162 -3.58 -21.53 13.22
CA SER A 162 -2.47 -22.49 13.25
C SER A 162 -1.41 -22.12 14.30
N ARG A 163 -1.15 -20.83 14.50
CA ARG A 163 -0.13 -20.35 15.45
C ARG A 163 -0.60 -20.30 16.90
N TYR A 164 -1.88 -19.92 17.12
CA TYR A 164 -2.39 -19.61 18.47
C TYR A 164 -3.50 -20.55 18.92
N GLY A 165 -4.04 -21.43 18.07
CA GLY A 165 -4.99 -22.47 18.43
C GLY A 165 -6.46 -22.05 18.47
N TYR A 166 -6.80 -20.80 18.08
CA TYR A 166 -8.18 -20.30 18.07
C TYR A 166 -8.40 -19.31 16.94
N ASP A 167 -9.67 -19.05 16.58
CA ASP A 167 -10.06 -18.01 15.62
C ASP A 167 -10.29 -16.69 16.36
N PRO A 168 -9.67 -15.57 15.97
CA PRO A 168 -9.84 -14.30 16.67
C PRO A 168 -11.29 -13.80 16.66
N ARG A 169 -12.12 -14.26 15.71
CA ARG A 169 -13.55 -13.92 15.63
C ARG A 169 -14.40 -14.58 16.72
N GLU A 170 -13.85 -15.57 17.44
CA GLU A 170 -14.50 -16.20 18.61
C GLU A 170 -14.45 -15.30 19.85
N GLN A 171 -13.59 -14.26 19.82
CA GLN A 171 -13.53 -13.27 20.91
C GLN A 171 -14.70 -12.28 20.78
N GLN A 172 -15.23 -11.83 21.91
CA GLN A 172 -16.29 -10.83 21.97
C GLN A 172 -15.88 -9.54 21.25
N ASP A 173 -14.65 -9.11 21.43
CA ASP A 173 -14.03 -8.00 20.68
C ASP A 173 -12.64 -8.42 20.19
N PRO A 174 -12.52 -8.84 18.92
CA PRO A 174 -11.23 -9.19 18.33
C PRO A 174 -10.21 -8.03 18.34
N SER A 175 -10.67 -6.78 18.35
CA SER A 175 -9.78 -5.62 18.41
C SER A 175 -9.07 -5.48 19.76
N ALA A 176 -9.61 -6.04 20.83
CA ALA A 176 -8.99 -6.11 22.16
C ALA A 176 -8.01 -7.28 22.31
N ASP A 177 -8.01 -8.25 21.41
CA ASP A 177 -7.10 -9.40 21.45
C ASP A 177 -5.66 -8.99 21.11
N ILE A 178 -4.79 -8.99 22.11
CA ILE A 178 -3.38 -8.59 21.97
C ILE A 178 -2.64 -9.48 20.97
N LYS A 179 -2.89 -10.81 20.96
CA LYS A 179 -2.23 -11.73 20.04
C LYS A 179 -2.64 -11.45 18.58
N TRP A 180 -3.93 -11.18 18.36
CA TRP A 180 -4.45 -10.81 17.04
C TRP A 180 -3.88 -9.49 16.55
N ARG A 181 -3.84 -8.48 17.41
CA ARG A 181 -3.25 -7.16 17.09
C ARG A 181 -1.76 -7.25 16.76
N GLN A 182 -1.00 -8.07 17.48
CA GLN A 182 0.44 -8.28 17.22
C GLN A 182 0.70 -9.14 15.99
N PHE A 183 -0.27 -9.96 15.59
CA PHE A 183 -0.14 -10.82 14.41
C PHE A 183 -0.42 -10.05 13.10
N ARG A 184 -1.32 -9.12 13.11
CA ARG A 184 -1.64 -8.23 11.99
C ARG A 184 -0.59 -7.14 11.79
#